data_db832b7cb684793dbaec8f4aaf7f0c7b
#
_entry.id   db832b7cb684793dbaec8f4aaf7f0c7b
#
_cell.length_a   1.000
_cell.length_b   1.000
_cell.length_c   1.000
_cell.angle_alpha   90.00
_cell.angle_beta   90.00
_cell.angle_gamma   90.00
#
_symmetry.space_group_name_H-M   'P 1'
#
loop_
_entity.id
_entity.type
_entity.pdbx_description
1 polymer ?
#
loop_
_entity_poly.entity_id
_entity_poly.type
_entity_poly.pdbx_seq_one_letter_code
_entity_poly.pdbx_strand_id
1 'polypeptide(L)'
;MNWIFLLLFVVFIDYYSYQSIKNITKNRIVKYSYFTISFLIVFYFFYKYKIQDEGSYRTLALGLLISFYSPKLILIILNFSEDFFRLIIASINKIFRFNKSFELPSRRKFISKLGLGLASLPFFSLNFGMIWGKNNIKVLKYTLFFDDLPSSFDGFQLTQISDIHAGNITSIDNLEHTVKLINSQNSNVIFFTGDLVNNEAKELIPWINTLSKLKSKDGVYSILGNHDYGDYRSWPSVKEKTDNFNTIKQYQKDMGFNLLINDSVYIKRGNQKIAIVGVENWGNGFRKYGDLSKASEKIKSEDFKILLSHDPTHWQKKVVDGIDNYQLTLSGHTHGGQFGIEIPGYIKWSPVSLRYKYWAGIYKEKNRYLNVNRGLGTTAVPGRLGVWPEITVITLKSTNNA
;
A
#
# COMPACT_ATOMS: atom_id res chain seq x y z
N MET A 1 19.11 -7.87 17.83
CA MET A 1 18.47 -9.20 17.69
C MET A 1 19.59 -10.25 17.52
N ASN A 2 19.56 -11.32 18.28
CA ASN A 2 20.64 -12.33 18.23
C ASN A 2 20.48 -13.18 16.94
N TRP A 3 21.38 -13.00 15.98
CA TRP A 3 21.33 -13.62 14.66
C TRP A 3 21.32 -15.16 14.71
N ILE A 4 21.90 -15.73 15.77
CA ILE A 4 21.90 -17.18 16.00
C ILE A 4 20.47 -17.68 16.24
N PHE A 5 19.68 -16.98 17.07
CA PHE A 5 18.28 -17.37 17.32
C PHE A 5 17.42 -17.27 16.07
N LEU A 6 17.64 -16.23 15.24
CA LEU A 6 16.93 -16.10 14.00
C LEU A 6 17.26 -17.22 13.02
N LEU A 7 18.54 -17.58 12.90
CA LEU A 7 18.98 -18.68 12.06
C LEU A 7 18.39 -20.03 12.53
N LEU A 8 18.46 -20.30 13.84
CA LEU A 8 17.87 -21.51 14.41
C LEU A 8 16.34 -21.57 14.18
N PHE A 9 15.67 -20.44 14.28
CA PHE A 9 14.23 -20.35 14.01
C PHE A 9 13.89 -20.64 12.54
N VAL A 10 14.66 -20.11 11.60
CA VAL A 10 14.52 -20.39 10.16
C VAL A 10 14.75 -21.87 9.88
N VAL A 11 15.81 -22.46 10.42
CA VAL A 11 16.11 -23.89 10.27
C VAL A 11 15.01 -24.76 10.86
N PHE A 12 14.46 -24.38 12.01
CA PHE A 12 13.31 -25.06 12.61
C PHE A 12 12.09 -25.02 11.70
N ILE A 13 11.72 -23.83 11.18
CA ILE A 13 10.60 -23.67 10.23
C ILE A 13 10.81 -24.57 9.02
N ASP A 14 11.98 -24.56 8.42
CA ASP A 14 12.29 -25.36 7.24
C ASP A 14 12.22 -26.86 7.52
N TYR A 15 12.85 -27.31 8.60
CA TYR A 15 12.85 -28.72 8.96
C TYR A 15 11.45 -29.23 9.30
N TYR A 16 10.70 -28.47 10.09
CA TYR A 16 9.38 -28.91 10.56
C TYR A 16 8.31 -28.87 9.45
N SER A 17 8.30 -27.87 8.62
CA SER A 17 7.41 -27.81 7.45
C SER A 17 7.76 -28.88 6.40
N TYR A 18 9.06 -29.22 6.23
CA TYR A 18 9.49 -30.31 5.35
C TYR A 18 8.89 -31.69 5.72
N GLN A 19 8.49 -31.91 6.97
CA GLN A 19 7.85 -33.17 7.37
C GLN A 19 6.59 -33.48 6.55
N SER A 20 5.80 -32.47 6.16
CA SER A 20 4.64 -32.64 5.28
C SER A 20 5.03 -33.16 3.90
N ILE A 21 6.14 -32.63 3.33
CA ILE A 21 6.67 -33.10 2.04
C ILE A 21 7.19 -34.53 2.15
N LYS A 22 7.98 -34.82 3.21
CA LYS A 22 8.57 -36.12 3.49
C LYS A 22 7.52 -37.24 3.63
N ASN A 23 6.33 -36.93 4.17
CA ASN A 23 5.23 -37.88 4.29
C ASN A 23 4.61 -38.28 2.94
N ILE A 24 4.83 -37.48 1.89
CA ILE A 24 4.29 -37.71 0.55
C ILE A 24 5.34 -38.32 -0.37
N THR A 25 6.56 -37.82 -0.32
CA THR A 25 7.66 -38.28 -1.18
C THR A 25 8.97 -38.41 -0.41
N LYS A 26 9.72 -39.49 -0.72
CA LYS A 26 11.08 -39.73 -0.21
C LYS A 26 12.15 -39.36 -1.25
N ASN A 27 11.76 -38.71 -2.36
CA ASN A 27 12.69 -38.34 -3.43
C ASN A 27 13.76 -37.37 -2.90
N ARG A 28 15.02 -37.74 -3.07
CA ARG A 28 16.16 -36.94 -2.61
C ARG A 28 16.27 -35.61 -3.35
N ILE A 29 15.92 -35.55 -4.63
CA ILE A 29 15.94 -34.32 -5.42
C ILE A 29 14.98 -33.31 -4.80
N VAL A 30 13.72 -33.70 -4.49
CA VAL A 30 12.73 -32.83 -3.84
C VAL A 30 13.25 -32.30 -2.50
N LYS A 31 13.89 -33.19 -1.69
CA LYS A 31 14.50 -32.79 -0.42
C LYS A 31 15.57 -31.70 -0.62
N TYR A 32 16.55 -31.97 -1.48
CA TYR A 32 17.65 -31.04 -1.67
C TYR A 32 17.17 -29.71 -2.32
N SER A 33 16.30 -29.79 -3.32
CA SER A 33 15.71 -28.57 -3.92
C SER A 33 14.98 -27.71 -2.90
N TYR A 34 14.18 -28.32 -2.01
CA TYR A 34 13.46 -27.60 -0.97
C TYR A 34 14.41 -26.80 -0.06
N PHE A 35 15.45 -27.43 0.49
CA PHE A 35 16.38 -26.76 1.38
C PHE A 35 17.29 -25.76 0.66
N THR A 36 17.73 -26.07 -0.58
CA THR A 36 18.52 -25.14 -1.39
C THR A 36 17.75 -23.89 -1.73
N ILE A 37 16.49 -23.99 -2.17
CA ILE A 37 15.63 -22.83 -2.46
C ILE A 37 15.41 -22.00 -1.19
N SER A 38 15.08 -22.64 -0.06
CA SER A 38 14.95 -21.95 1.21
C SER A 38 16.21 -21.18 1.59
N PHE A 39 17.37 -21.82 1.50
CA PHE A 39 18.64 -21.18 1.79
C PHE A 39 18.91 -19.97 0.89
N LEU A 40 18.71 -20.13 -0.42
CA LEU A 40 18.94 -19.05 -1.39
C LEU A 40 18.04 -17.84 -1.12
N ILE A 41 16.76 -18.06 -0.78
CA ILE A 41 15.82 -16.98 -0.47
C ILE A 41 16.23 -16.22 0.81
N VAL A 42 16.56 -16.95 1.86
CA VAL A 42 17.01 -16.36 3.12
C VAL A 42 18.35 -15.63 2.94
N PHE A 43 19.29 -16.23 2.23
CA PHE A 43 20.56 -15.61 1.91
C PHE A 43 20.37 -14.33 1.11
N TYR A 44 19.54 -14.35 0.05
CA TYR A 44 19.24 -13.18 -0.77
C TYR A 44 18.60 -12.05 0.04
N PHE A 45 17.66 -12.38 0.94
CA PHE A 45 17.05 -11.41 1.84
C PHE A 45 18.09 -10.74 2.74
N PHE A 46 18.93 -11.52 3.44
CA PHE A 46 19.94 -10.95 4.32
C PHE A 46 21.03 -10.19 3.57
N TYR A 47 21.43 -10.67 2.39
CA TYR A 47 22.37 -9.95 1.54
C TYR A 47 21.83 -8.57 1.18
N LYS A 48 20.59 -8.47 0.69
CA LYS A 48 19.95 -7.19 0.33
C LYS A 48 19.70 -6.27 1.52
N TYR A 49 19.37 -6.85 2.67
CA TYR A 49 19.23 -6.10 3.91
C TYR A 49 20.57 -5.52 4.40
N LYS A 50 21.66 -6.28 4.29
CA LYS A 50 22.99 -5.84 4.74
C LYS A 50 23.59 -4.73 3.88
N ILE A 51 23.41 -4.78 2.56
CA ILE A 51 23.94 -3.74 1.63
C ILE A 51 23.07 -2.49 1.60
N GLN A 52 22.05 -2.40 2.45
CA GLN A 52 21.12 -1.26 2.52
C GLN A 52 20.53 -0.86 1.15
N ASP A 53 20.30 -1.85 0.28
CA ASP A 53 19.61 -1.63 -0.98
C ASP A 53 18.15 -1.24 -0.70
N GLU A 54 17.80 0.02 -0.96
CA GLU A 54 16.47 0.56 -0.65
C GLU A 54 15.51 0.53 -1.86
N GLY A 55 15.95 -0.05 -2.96
CA GLY A 55 15.19 -0.12 -4.19
C GLY A 55 14.31 -1.37 -4.34
N SER A 56 13.84 -1.58 -5.57
CA SER A 56 12.97 -2.69 -5.97
C SER A 56 13.52 -4.08 -5.61
N TYR A 57 14.84 -4.26 -5.54
CA TYR A 57 15.47 -5.53 -5.18
C TYR A 57 15.27 -5.90 -3.70
N ARG A 58 15.26 -4.92 -2.79
CA ARG A 58 14.98 -5.15 -1.37
C ARG A 58 13.52 -5.56 -1.16
N THR A 59 12.60 -4.87 -1.81
CA THR A 59 11.18 -5.21 -1.75
C THR A 59 10.92 -6.59 -2.35
N LEU A 60 11.59 -6.95 -3.46
CA LEU A 60 11.53 -8.28 -4.05
C LEU A 60 12.05 -9.36 -3.08
N ALA A 61 13.18 -9.12 -2.42
CA ALA A 61 13.74 -10.08 -1.45
C ALA A 61 12.76 -10.35 -0.30
N LEU A 62 12.12 -9.30 0.24
CA LEU A 62 11.08 -9.44 1.26
C LEU A 62 9.84 -10.16 0.71
N GLY A 63 9.40 -9.82 -0.49
CA GLY A 63 8.27 -10.47 -1.15
C GLY A 63 8.49 -11.97 -1.33
N LEU A 64 9.66 -12.38 -1.82
CA LEU A 64 10.06 -13.77 -1.94
C LEU A 64 10.09 -14.47 -0.57
N LEU A 65 10.68 -13.83 0.44
CA LEU A 65 10.70 -14.39 1.80
C LEU A 65 9.26 -14.66 2.29
N ILE A 66 8.37 -13.67 2.20
CA ILE A 66 6.98 -13.80 2.65
C ILE A 66 6.25 -14.87 1.84
N SER A 67 6.42 -14.91 0.51
CA SER A 67 5.71 -15.87 -0.35
C SER A 67 6.12 -17.32 -0.11
N PHE A 68 7.37 -17.56 0.31
CA PHE A 68 7.87 -18.91 0.61
C PHE A 68 7.66 -19.32 2.07
N TYR A 69 7.66 -18.37 3.01
CA TYR A 69 7.55 -18.71 4.43
C TYR A 69 6.11 -18.69 4.95
N SER A 70 5.20 -17.91 4.39
CA SER A 70 3.78 -17.96 4.79
C SER A 70 3.14 -19.34 4.56
N PRO A 71 3.39 -20.07 3.43
CA PRO A 71 2.97 -21.45 3.26
C PRO A 71 3.53 -22.40 4.33
N LYS A 72 4.81 -22.23 4.71
CA LYS A 72 5.45 -23.07 5.73
C LYS A 72 4.79 -22.92 7.10
N LEU A 73 4.32 -21.70 7.45
CA LEU A 73 3.59 -21.49 8.70
C LEU A 73 2.29 -22.30 8.74
N ILE A 74 1.56 -22.39 7.62
CA ILE A 74 0.35 -23.25 7.53
C ILE A 74 0.72 -24.72 7.78
N LEU A 75 1.79 -25.19 7.12
CA LEU A 75 2.26 -26.56 7.31
C LEU A 75 2.67 -26.84 8.78
N ILE A 76 3.34 -25.88 9.42
CA ILE A 76 3.74 -25.98 10.82
C ILE A 76 2.51 -26.08 11.72
N ILE A 77 1.53 -25.21 11.55
CA ILE A 77 0.31 -25.20 12.36
C ILE A 77 -0.41 -26.56 12.25
N LEU A 78 -0.56 -27.10 11.04
CA LEU A 78 -1.24 -28.37 10.83
C LEU A 78 -0.42 -29.57 11.38
N ASN A 79 0.90 -29.59 11.16
CA ASN A 79 1.76 -30.65 11.70
C ASN A 79 1.77 -30.60 13.23
N PHE A 80 1.90 -29.41 13.82
CA PHE A 80 1.92 -29.23 15.27
C PHE A 80 0.58 -29.65 15.89
N SER A 81 -0.53 -29.27 15.30
CA SER A 81 -1.87 -29.70 15.75
C SER A 81 -2.00 -31.21 15.72
N GLU A 82 -1.49 -31.88 14.68
CA GLU A 82 -1.53 -33.33 14.56
C GLU A 82 -0.62 -34.01 15.60
N ASP A 83 0.60 -33.51 15.78
CA ASP A 83 1.56 -34.06 16.77
C ASP A 83 1.04 -33.84 18.20
N PHE A 84 0.45 -32.69 18.50
CA PHE A 84 -0.19 -32.38 19.79
C PHE A 84 -1.35 -33.34 20.10
N PHE A 85 -2.23 -33.56 19.10
CA PHE A 85 -3.34 -34.51 19.26
C PHE A 85 -2.87 -35.94 19.49
N ARG A 86 -1.80 -36.37 18.82
CA ARG A 86 -1.17 -37.67 19.05
C ARG A 86 -0.61 -37.80 20.46
N LEU A 87 0.02 -36.73 20.98
CA LEU A 87 0.57 -36.71 22.33
C LEU A 87 -0.54 -36.89 23.36
N ILE A 88 -1.67 -36.19 23.18
CA ILE A 88 -2.85 -36.34 24.07
C ILE A 88 -3.35 -37.79 24.05
N ILE A 89 -3.58 -38.38 22.88
CA ILE A 89 -4.07 -39.74 22.76
C ILE A 89 -3.08 -40.74 23.38
N ALA A 90 -1.78 -40.59 23.11
CA ALA A 90 -0.76 -41.45 23.70
C ALA A 90 -0.75 -41.35 25.23
N SER A 91 -0.91 -40.15 25.78
CA SER A 91 -0.99 -39.91 27.20
C SER A 91 -2.24 -40.55 27.84
N ILE A 92 -3.40 -40.42 27.19
CA ILE A 92 -4.66 -41.05 27.63
C ILE A 92 -4.51 -42.58 27.62
N ASN A 93 -4.01 -43.15 26.52
CA ASN A 93 -3.80 -44.58 26.38
C ASN A 93 -2.83 -45.13 27.48
N LYS A 94 -1.79 -44.36 27.81
CA LYS A 94 -0.85 -44.73 28.88
C LYS A 94 -1.51 -44.70 30.26
N ILE A 95 -2.32 -43.66 30.55
CA ILE A 95 -2.98 -43.51 31.85
C ILE A 95 -4.05 -44.61 32.07
N PHE A 96 -4.86 -44.86 31.05
CA PHE A 96 -5.95 -45.83 31.13
C PHE A 96 -5.55 -47.25 30.69
N ARG A 97 -4.27 -47.51 30.43
CA ARG A 97 -3.68 -48.81 30.00
C ARG A 97 -4.40 -49.44 28.81
N PHE A 98 -4.87 -48.61 27.87
CA PHE A 98 -5.47 -49.13 26.65
C PHE A 98 -4.38 -49.69 25.72
N ASN A 99 -4.44 -51.02 25.43
CA ASN A 99 -3.47 -51.70 24.56
C ASN A 99 -3.71 -51.42 23.06
N LYS A 100 -4.23 -50.29 22.67
CA LYS A 100 -4.43 -49.95 21.26
C LYS A 100 -3.28 -49.11 20.73
N SER A 101 -2.45 -49.68 19.86
CA SER A 101 -1.53 -48.92 19.02
C SER A 101 -2.32 -47.99 18.10
N PHE A 102 -2.31 -46.67 18.37
CA PHE A 102 -2.98 -45.69 17.52
C PHE A 102 -2.02 -45.22 16.41
N GLU A 103 -1.67 -46.16 15.50
CA GLU A 103 -0.89 -45.87 14.30
C GLU A 103 -1.85 -45.66 13.11
N LEU A 104 -2.00 -44.38 12.68
CA LEU A 104 -2.71 -44.04 11.45
C LEU A 104 -1.75 -43.32 10.47
N PRO A 105 -0.86 -44.07 9.81
CA PRO A 105 0.01 -43.47 8.78
C PRO A 105 -0.76 -42.78 7.64
N SER A 106 -1.94 -43.33 7.31
CA SER A 106 -2.88 -42.75 6.32
C SER A 106 -3.39 -41.37 6.71
N ARG A 107 -3.67 -41.14 7.99
CA ARG A 107 -4.11 -39.84 8.52
C ARG A 107 -3.00 -38.77 8.38
N ARG A 108 -1.76 -39.08 8.75
CA ARG A 108 -0.63 -38.16 8.62
C ARG A 108 -0.37 -37.78 7.16
N LYS A 109 -0.45 -38.77 6.25
CA LYS A 109 -0.34 -38.51 4.81
C LYS A 109 -1.50 -37.63 4.29
N PHE A 110 -2.72 -37.86 4.78
CA PHE A 110 -3.88 -37.05 4.44
C PHE A 110 -3.70 -35.59 4.91
N ILE A 111 -3.34 -35.37 6.19
CA ILE A 111 -3.08 -34.03 6.75
C ILE A 111 -1.97 -33.32 5.98
N SER A 112 -0.91 -34.04 5.61
CA SER A 112 0.19 -33.47 4.81
C SER A 112 -0.26 -33.04 3.42
N LYS A 113 -1.11 -33.85 2.75
CA LYS A 113 -1.68 -33.49 1.44
C LYS A 113 -2.61 -32.27 1.55
N LEU A 114 -3.50 -32.26 2.54
CA LEU A 114 -4.39 -31.14 2.82
C LEU A 114 -3.59 -29.88 3.13
N GLY A 115 -2.57 -30.01 3.98
CA GLY A 115 -1.67 -28.92 4.34
C GLY A 115 -0.96 -28.32 3.13
N LEU A 116 -0.41 -29.13 2.25
CA LEU A 116 0.23 -28.67 1.01
C LEU A 116 -0.79 -27.99 0.07
N GLY A 117 -2.00 -28.51 -0.04
CA GLY A 117 -3.08 -27.86 -0.77
C GLY A 117 -3.41 -26.47 -0.21
N LEU A 118 -3.63 -26.37 1.12
CA LEU A 118 -3.90 -25.09 1.77
C LEU A 118 -2.70 -24.11 1.70
N ALA A 119 -1.46 -24.60 1.84
CA ALA A 119 -0.26 -23.83 1.73
C ALA A 119 0.02 -23.30 0.31
N SER A 120 -0.49 -24.00 -0.71
CA SER A 120 -0.37 -23.57 -2.10
C SER A 120 -1.17 -22.28 -2.38
N LEU A 121 -2.26 -22.03 -1.66
CA LEU A 121 -3.09 -20.83 -1.85
C LEU A 121 -2.32 -19.53 -1.60
N PRO A 122 -1.73 -19.26 -0.42
CA PRO A 122 -0.95 -18.05 -0.22
C PRO A 122 0.28 -18.00 -1.13
N PHE A 123 0.92 -19.14 -1.42
CA PHE A 123 2.06 -19.19 -2.33
C PHE A 123 1.71 -18.64 -3.72
N PHE A 124 0.71 -19.21 -4.37
CA PHE A 124 0.33 -18.78 -5.71
C PHE A 124 -0.30 -17.38 -5.71
N SER A 125 -1.11 -17.04 -4.70
CA SER A 125 -1.75 -15.74 -4.61
C SER A 125 -0.74 -14.61 -4.42
N LEU A 126 0.25 -14.76 -3.55
CA LEU A 126 1.28 -13.74 -3.33
C LEU A 126 2.17 -13.58 -4.57
N ASN A 127 2.58 -14.68 -5.21
CA ASN A 127 3.37 -14.60 -6.44
C ASN A 127 2.56 -13.99 -7.59
N PHE A 128 1.27 -14.32 -7.73
CA PHE A 128 0.37 -13.66 -8.69
C PHE A 128 0.31 -12.15 -8.43
N GLY A 129 0.14 -11.75 -7.16
CA GLY A 129 0.13 -10.34 -6.76
C GLY A 129 1.41 -9.59 -7.12
N MET A 130 2.57 -10.24 -6.99
CA MET A 130 3.87 -9.64 -7.31
C MET A 130 4.14 -9.54 -8.82
N ILE A 131 3.66 -10.50 -9.61
CA ILE A 131 3.95 -10.54 -11.06
C ILE A 131 2.92 -9.70 -11.83
N TRP A 132 1.64 -9.92 -11.58
CA TRP A 132 0.54 -9.31 -12.35
C TRP A 132 -0.25 -8.28 -11.56
N GLY A 133 -0.53 -8.55 -10.28
CA GLY A 133 -1.43 -7.74 -9.47
C GLY A 133 -1.01 -6.28 -9.33
N LYS A 134 0.27 -5.99 -9.20
CA LYS A 134 0.81 -4.63 -9.09
C LYS A 134 0.60 -3.75 -10.33
N ASN A 135 0.29 -4.36 -11.47
CA ASN A 135 0.03 -3.66 -12.74
C ASN A 135 -1.46 -3.64 -13.12
N ASN A 136 -2.33 -4.25 -12.31
CA ASN A 136 -3.77 -4.34 -12.58
C ASN A 136 -4.50 -3.07 -12.09
N ILE A 137 -4.20 -1.94 -12.71
CA ILE A 137 -4.73 -0.63 -12.32
C ILE A 137 -6.26 -0.59 -12.52
N LYS A 138 -6.99 -0.10 -11.51
CA LYS A 138 -8.43 0.11 -11.57
C LYS A 138 -8.74 1.60 -11.61
N VAL A 139 -9.65 1.98 -12.49
CA VAL A 139 -10.25 3.31 -12.49
C VAL A 139 -11.56 3.24 -11.73
N LEU A 140 -11.60 3.88 -10.57
CA LEU A 140 -12.80 3.95 -9.73
C LEU A 140 -13.46 5.32 -9.92
N LYS A 141 -14.76 5.34 -10.29
CA LYS A 141 -15.51 6.56 -10.56
C LYS A 141 -16.58 6.75 -9.51
N TYR A 142 -16.62 7.95 -8.95
CA TYR A 142 -17.59 8.36 -7.93
C TYR A 142 -18.27 9.66 -8.32
N THR A 143 -19.54 9.82 -7.95
CA THR A 143 -20.24 11.10 -7.98
C THR A 143 -20.56 11.50 -6.56
N LEU A 144 -20.12 12.67 -6.13
CA LEU A 144 -20.33 13.18 -4.78
C LEU A 144 -21.20 14.44 -4.85
N PHE A 145 -22.19 14.51 -3.97
CA PHE A 145 -23.17 15.58 -3.93
C PHE A 145 -22.90 16.53 -2.76
N PHE A 146 -22.99 17.84 -3.03
CA PHE A 146 -22.73 18.91 -2.08
C PHE A 146 -23.78 20.01 -2.18
N ASP A 147 -24.26 20.50 -1.04
CA ASP A 147 -25.26 21.54 -0.95
C ASP A 147 -24.70 22.94 -1.27
N ASP A 148 -23.42 23.13 -1.00
CA ASP A 148 -22.67 24.38 -1.09
C ASP A 148 -21.68 24.44 -2.27
N LEU A 149 -21.79 23.51 -3.23
CA LEU A 149 -20.97 23.54 -4.44
C LEU A 149 -21.40 24.73 -5.34
N PRO A 150 -20.47 25.63 -5.71
CA PRO A 150 -20.76 26.70 -6.64
C PRO A 150 -21.27 26.14 -7.98
N SER A 151 -22.35 26.72 -8.52
CA SER A 151 -23.09 26.19 -9.68
C SER A 151 -22.22 25.99 -10.94
N SER A 152 -21.19 26.83 -11.14
CA SER A 152 -20.24 26.69 -12.26
C SER A 152 -19.29 25.49 -12.12
N PHE A 153 -19.31 24.81 -10.98
CA PHE A 153 -18.56 23.58 -10.72
C PHE A 153 -19.48 22.35 -10.69
N ASP A 154 -20.77 22.47 -11.01
CA ASP A 154 -21.62 21.29 -11.18
C ASP A 154 -21.13 20.47 -12.36
N GLY A 155 -20.81 19.17 -12.12
CA GLY A 155 -20.15 18.30 -13.09
C GLY A 155 -18.61 18.44 -13.16
N PHE A 156 -17.99 19.24 -12.29
CA PHE A 156 -16.53 19.35 -12.23
C PHE A 156 -15.91 18.00 -11.88
N GLN A 157 -14.99 17.53 -12.72
CA GLN A 157 -14.36 16.23 -12.57
C GLN A 157 -12.90 16.39 -12.14
N LEU A 158 -12.51 15.69 -11.11
CA LEU A 158 -11.13 15.58 -10.66
C LEU A 158 -10.63 14.13 -10.76
N THR A 159 -9.34 13.97 -11.02
CA THR A 159 -8.64 12.68 -10.90
C THR A 159 -7.68 12.76 -9.73
N GLN A 160 -7.76 11.80 -8.83
CA GLN A 160 -6.77 11.62 -7.76
C GLN A 160 -5.89 10.42 -8.07
N ILE A 161 -4.58 10.62 -7.91
CA ILE A 161 -3.55 9.59 -7.89
C ILE A 161 -2.67 9.80 -6.65
N SER A 162 -2.01 8.77 -6.18
CA SER A 162 -1.20 8.79 -4.96
C SER A 162 -0.13 7.71 -4.96
N ASP A 163 0.86 7.84 -4.07
CA ASP A 163 1.75 6.75 -3.67
C ASP A 163 2.39 6.05 -4.87
N ILE A 164 3.14 6.77 -5.69
CA ILE A 164 3.82 6.26 -6.90
C ILE A 164 5.00 5.39 -6.51
N HIS A 165 5.77 5.78 -5.47
CA HIS A 165 6.97 5.06 -5.03
C HIS A 165 7.91 4.73 -6.20
N ALA A 166 8.44 5.75 -6.83
CA ALA A 166 9.22 5.68 -8.07
C ALA A 166 10.37 4.66 -8.04
N GLY A 167 10.99 4.47 -6.88
CA GLY A 167 12.04 3.45 -6.69
C GLY A 167 11.58 2.00 -6.83
N ASN A 168 10.27 1.75 -6.85
CA ASN A 168 9.69 0.42 -7.02
C ASN A 168 9.10 0.19 -8.44
N ILE A 169 9.13 1.20 -9.31
CA ILE A 169 8.73 1.06 -10.71
C ILE A 169 9.78 0.23 -11.44
N THR A 170 9.33 -0.76 -12.20
CA THR A 170 10.21 -1.69 -12.92
C THR A 170 10.00 -1.70 -14.44
N SER A 171 9.02 -0.94 -14.97
CA SER A 171 8.69 -0.91 -16.39
C SER A 171 8.24 0.48 -16.82
N ILE A 172 8.92 1.01 -17.84
CA ILE A 172 8.54 2.28 -18.48
C ILE A 172 7.20 2.13 -19.21
N ASP A 173 6.97 1.01 -19.88
CA ASP A 173 5.74 0.76 -20.63
C ASP A 173 4.51 0.77 -19.74
N ASN A 174 4.62 0.16 -18.54
CA ASN A 174 3.55 0.17 -17.56
C ASN A 174 3.27 1.58 -17.03
N LEU A 175 4.31 2.39 -16.81
CA LEU A 175 4.14 3.78 -16.38
C LEU A 175 3.53 4.64 -17.48
N GLU A 176 3.98 4.47 -18.74
CA GLU A 176 3.38 5.16 -19.90
C GLU A 176 1.91 4.78 -20.11
N HIS A 177 1.59 3.49 -19.96
CA HIS A 177 0.20 3.03 -20.00
C HIS A 177 -0.63 3.70 -18.88
N THR A 178 -0.07 3.78 -17.66
CA THR A 178 -0.72 4.42 -16.52
C THR A 178 -1.00 5.90 -16.79
N VAL A 179 0.00 6.64 -17.29
CA VAL A 179 -0.14 8.07 -17.63
C VAL A 179 -1.18 8.27 -18.73
N LYS A 180 -1.18 7.43 -19.77
CA LYS A 180 -2.22 7.46 -20.82
C LYS A 180 -3.60 7.20 -20.25
N LEU A 181 -3.73 6.23 -19.33
CA LEU A 181 -5.00 5.90 -18.68
C LEU A 181 -5.51 7.06 -17.79
N ILE A 182 -4.61 7.74 -17.05
CA ILE A 182 -4.97 8.93 -16.26
C ILE A 182 -5.46 10.06 -17.18
N ASN A 183 -4.68 10.38 -18.21
CA ASN A 183 -5.03 11.45 -19.13
C ASN A 183 -6.34 11.18 -19.90
N SER A 184 -6.64 9.90 -20.21
CA SER A 184 -7.87 9.51 -20.89
C SER A 184 -9.14 9.74 -20.09
N GLN A 185 -9.03 10.01 -18.77
CA GLN A 185 -10.19 10.36 -17.96
C GLN A 185 -10.69 11.78 -18.25
N ASN A 186 -9.90 12.61 -18.93
CA ASN A 186 -10.25 13.98 -19.34
C ASN A 186 -10.74 14.86 -18.20
N SER A 187 -10.23 14.63 -16.98
CA SER A 187 -10.62 15.41 -15.80
C SER A 187 -10.17 16.86 -15.90
N ASN A 188 -10.92 17.75 -15.24
CA ASN A 188 -10.59 19.16 -15.18
C ASN A 188 -9.26 19.39 -14.46
N VAL A 189 -8.99 18.64 -13.39
CA VAL A 189 -7.79 18.76 -12.57
C VAL A 189 -7.27 17.37 -12.18
N ILE A 190 -5.95 17.24 -11.99
CA ILE A 190 -5.32 16.05 -11.41
C ILE A 190 -4.75 16.44 -10.05
N PHE A 191 -5.02 15.65 -9.03
CA PHE A 191 -4.43 15.75 -7.70
C PHE A 191 -3.52 14.56 -7.40
N PHE A 192 -2.27 14.85 -7.04
CA PHE A 192 -1.31 13.88 -6.56
C PHE A 192 -1.12 14.04 -5.05
N THR A 193 -1.50 13.04 -4.28
CA THR A 193 -1.59 13.12 -2.82
C THR A 193 -0.37 12.55 -2.09
N GLY A 194 0.85 12.67 -2.68
CA GLY A 194 2.13 12.41 -2.00
C GLY A 194 2.69 11.00 -2.19
N ASP A 195 3.85 10.76 -1.58
CA ASP A 195 4.68 9.57 -1.71
C ASP A 195 5.11 9.29 -3.16
N LEU A 196 5.85 10.27 -3.71
CA LEU A 196 6.39 10.19 -5.07
C LEU A 196 7.58 9.23 -5.16
N VAL A 197 8.43 9.22 -4.13
CA VAL A 197 9.63 8.36 -4.02
C VAL A 197 9.54 7.42 -2.82
N ASN A 198 10.48 6.46 -2.72
CA ASN A 198 10.67 5.72 -1.46
C ASN A 198 11.46 6.56 -0.44
N ASN A 199 12.55 7.20 -0.87
CA ASN A 199 13.41 8.05 -0.05
C ASN A 199 14.25 9.05 -0.86
N GLU A 200 14.67 8.72 -2.08
CA GLU A 200 15.71 9.43 -2.80
C GLU A 200 15.20 10.07 -4.10
N ALA A 201 15.59 11.32 -4.33
CA ALA A 201 15.29 12.04 -5.55
C ALA A 201 15.77 11.32 -6.81
N LYS A 202 16.91 10.61 -6.75
CA LYS A 202 17.45 9.86 -7.89
C LYS A 202 16.51 8.75 -8.39
N GLU A 203 15.58 8.28 -7.57
CA GLU A 203 14.57 7.29 -7.95
C GLU A 203 13.66 7.81 -9.06
N LEU A 204 13.50 9.13 -9.18
CA LEU A 204 12.66 9.79 -10.19
C LEU A 204 13.33 9.92 -11.55
N ILE A 205 14.66 9.95 -11.62
CA ILE A 205 15.40 10.30 -12.85
C ILE A 205 14.91 9.53 -14.08
N PRO A 206 14.67 8.19 -14.03
CA PRO A 206 14.19 7.46 -15.18
C PRO A 206 12.76 7.80 -15.60
N TRP A 207 11.97 8.41 -14.72
CA TRP A 207 10.52 8.52 -14.84
C TRP A 207 10.01 9.95 -15.08
N ILE A 208 10.85 10.97 -14.89
CA ILE A 208 10.48 12.38 -15.00
C ILE A 208 9.81 12.67 -16.34
N ASN A 209 10.41 12.24 -17.46
CA ASN A 209 9.88 12.49 -18.80
C ASN A 209 8.51 11.82 -19.05
N THR A 210 8.21 10.74 -18.37
CA THR A 210 6.91 10.06 -18.50
C THR A 210 5.88 10.74 -17.60
N LEU A 211 6.24 11.07 -16.36
CA LEU A 211 5.34 11.72 -15.41
C LEU A 211 5.01 13.16 -15.83
N SER A 212 5.91 13.87 -16.50
CA SER A 212 5.65 15.21 -17.07
C SER A 212 4.58 15.23 -18.17
N LYS A 213 4.21 14.04 -18.71
CA LYS A 213 3.11 13.90 -19.68
C LYS A 213 1.72 13.91 -19.00
N LEU A 214 1.64 13.92 -17.68
CA LEU A 214 0.37 14.11 -16.97
C LEU A 214 -0.17 15.50 -17.26
N LYS A 215 -1.42 15.59 -17.71
CA LYS A 215 -2.04 16.85 -18.09
C LYS A 215 -3.52 16.88 -17.80
N SER A 216 -4.01 18.04 -17.39
CA SER A 216 -5.42 18.38 -17.27
C SER A 216 -5.63 19.87 -17.52
N LYS A 217 -6.87 20.26 -17.71
CA LYS A 217 -7.22 21.66 -18.08
C LYS A 217 -6.76 22.68 -17.04
N ASP A 218 -6.95 22.35 -15.76
CA ASP A 218 -6.64 23.25 -14.64
C ASP A 218 -5.30 22.92 -13.96
N GLY A 219 -4.53 22.00 -14.56
CA GLY A 219 -3.20 21.63 -14.10
C GLY A 219 -3.17 20.43 -13.15
N VAL A 220 -1.96 20.06 -12.76
CA VAL A 220 -1.65 18.99 -11.80
C VAL A 220 -1.23 19.65 -10.49
N TYR A 221 -1.92 19.39 -9.40
CA TYR A 221 -1.54 19.85 -8.07
C TYR A 221 -1.07 18.68 -7.23
N SER A 222 -0.04 18.92 -6.42
CA SER A 222 0.58 17.89 -5.62
C SER A 222 0.85 18.33 -4.19
N ILE A 223 0.99 17.37 -3.31
CA ILE A 223 1.51 17.53 -1.94
C ILE A 223 2.61 16.50 -1.70
N LEU A 224 3.26 16.59 -0.54
CA LEU A 224 4.26 15.64 -0.08
C LEU A 224 3.63 14.58 0.82
N GLY A 225 4.09 13.32 0.69
CA GLY A 225 3.84 12.25 1.64
C GLY A 225 5.02 12.02 2.58
N ASN A 226 4.91 11.06 3.48
CA ASN A 226 5.94 10.80 4.49
C ASN A 226 7.25 10.26 3.90
N HIS A 227 7.20 9.56 2.78
CA HIS A 227 8.38 9.04 2.09
C HIS A 227 9.21 10.13 1.40
N ASP A 228 8.58 11.21 0.97
CA ASP A 228 9.24 12.30 0.23
C ASP A 228 10.26 13.08 1.08
N TYR A 229 10.23 12.93 2.42
CA TYR A 229 11.22 13.53 3.33
C TYR A 229 12.50 12.71 3.50
N GLY A 230 12.56 11.49 2.96
CA GLY A 230 13.71 10.59 3.08
C GLY A 230 14.01 10.14 4.52
N ASP A 231 12.98 10.04 5.37
CA ASP A 231 13.11 9.70 6.79
C ASP A 231 13.38 8.20 7.04
N TYR A 232 13.23 7.35 6.03
CA TYR A 232 13.34 5.88 6.18
C TYR A 232 14.71 5.32 5.84
N ARG A 233 15.70 6.20 5.64
CA ARG A 233 17.09 5.80 5.44
C ARG A 233 18.06 6.62 6.29
N SER A 234 19.26 6.09 6.47
CA SER A 234 20.37 6.83 7.05
C SER A 234 21.05 7.71 5.99
N TRP A 235 21.27 8.97 6.31
CA TRP A 235 21.94 9.92 5.44
C TRP A 235 23.35 10.20 5.98
N PRO A 236 24.36 10.35 5.11
CA PRO A 236 25.71 10.70 5.54
C PRO A 236 25.78 12.04 6.25
N SER A 237 24.93 13.00 5.86
CA SER A 237 24.83 14.31 6.49
C SER A 237 23.42 14.89 6.40
N VAL A 238 23.11 15.85 7.28
CA VAL A 238 21.89 16.66 7.24
C VAL A 238 21.78 17.41 5.91
N LYS A 239 22.91 17.91 5.39
CA LYS A 239 22.96 18.61 4.11
C LYS A 239 22.47 17.72 2.97
N GLU A 240 23.00 16.51 2.85
CA GLU A 240 22.59 15.59 1.79
C GLU A 240 21.11 15.25 1.84
N LYS A 241 20.56 15.08 3.05
CA LYS A 241 19.12 14.88 3.23
C LYS A 241 18.32 16.10 2.76
N THR A 242 18.78 17.31 3.12
CA THR A 242 18.11 18.56 2.72
C THR A 242 18.20 18.77 1.21
N ASP A 243 19.35 18.51 0.62
CA ASP A 243 19.56 18.61 -0.83
C ASP A 243 18.66 17.61 -1.59
N ASN A 244 18.56 16.38 -1.10
CA ASN A 244 17.64 15.37 -1.64
C ASN A 244 16.18 15.86 -1.60
N PHE A 245 15.72 16.37 -0.46
CA PHE A 245 14.36 16.90 -0.29
C PHE A 245 14.08 18.07 -1.24
N ASN A 246 15.03 18.99 -1.37
CA ASN A 246 14.92 20.13 -2.29
C ASN A 246 14.90 19.65 -3.75
N THR A 247 15.67 18.63 -4.09
CA THR A 247 15.69 18.03 -5.42
C THR A 247 14.35 17.37 -5.77
N ILE A 248 13.70 16.67 -4.82
CA ILE A 248 12.34 16.10 -5.03
C ILE A 248 11.33 17.21 -5.34
N LYS A 249 11.38 18.33 -4.61
CA LYS A 249 10.50 19.49 -4.88
C LYS A 249 10.78 20.10 -6.25
N GLN A 250 12.06 20.21 -6.63
CA GLN A 250 12.44 20.73 -7.94
C GLN A 250 11.95 19.82 -9.06
N TYR A 251 12.11 18.50 -8.93
CA TYR A 251 11.61 17.56 -9.93
C TYR A 251 10.08 17.60 -10.09
N GLN A 252 9.32 17.80 -9.01
CA GLN A 252 7.88 18.01 -9.14
C GLN A 252 7.55 19.25 -9.97
N LYS A 253 8.27 20.34 -9.75
CA LYS A 253 8.14 21.56 -10.54
C LYS A 253 8.55 21.36 -12.00
N ASP A 254 9.63 20.63 -12.25
CA ASP A 254 10.13 20.32 -13.59
C ASP A 254 9.13 19.44 -14.38
N MET A 255 8.40 18.57 -13.67
CA MET A 255 7.31 17.78 -14.24
C MET A 255 6.01 18.60 -14.48
N GLY A 256 6.00 19.88 -14.12
CA GLY A 256 4.83 20.75 -14.25
C GLY A 256 3.78 20.59 -13.14
N PHE A 257 4.16 20.02 -12.00
CA PHE A 257 3.26 19.89 -10.85
C PHE A 257 3.27 21.19 -10.03
N ASN A 258 2.08 21.63 -9.64
CA ASN A 258 1.89 22.74 -8.70
C ASN A 258 1.94 22.19 -7.28
N LEU A 259 3.14 22.15 -6.69
CA LEU A 259 3.35 21.61 -5.35
C LEU A 259 2.87 22.59 -4.28
N LEU A 260 1.92 22.16 -3.46
CA LEU A 260 1.38 22.92 -2.33
C LEU A 260 2.05 22.47 -1.02
N ILE A 261 2.73 23.38 -0.35
CA ILE A 261 3.47 23.15 0.91
C ILE A 261 2.87 24.03 1.98
N ASN A 262 1.85 23.56 2.69
CA ASN A 262 1.04 24.34 3.61
C ASN A 262 0.57 25.64 2.93
N ASP A 263 -0.04 25.50 1.76
CA ASP A 263 -0.48 26.58 0.89
C ASP A 263 -1.80 26.27 0.20
N SER A 264 -2.44 27.26 -0.40
CA SER A 264 -3.69 27.11 -1.10
C SER A 264 -3.76 27.95 -2.36
N VAL A 265 -4.59 27.49 -3.30
CA VAL A 265 -4.87 28.17 -4.56
C VAL A 265 -6.35 28.10 -4.88
N TYR A 266 -6.84 28.98 -5.75
CA TYR A 266 -8.20 28.94 -6.28
C TYR A 266 -8.22 28.44 -7.72
N ILE A 267 -9.13 27.52 -8.01
CA ILE A 267 -9.59 27.23 -9.38
C ILE A 267 -10.83 28.07 -9.63
N LYS A 268 -10.82 28.82 -10.74
CA LYS A 268 -11.89 29.78 -11.09
C LYS A 268 -12.73 29.34 -12.28
N ARG A 269 -14.02 29.59 -12.25
CA ARG A 269 -14.99 29.45 -13.35
C ARG A 269 -15.88 30.67 -13.37
N GLY A 270 -15.62 31.56 -14.32
CA GLY A 270 -16.31 32.89 -14.33
C GLY A 270 -16.06 33.63 -13.02
N ASN A 271 -17.12 34.02 -12.36
CA ASN A 271 -17.09 34.74 -11.08
C ASN A 271 -17.04 33.80 -9.85
N GLN A 272 -17.14 32.48 -10.05
CA GLN A 272 -17.10 31.50 -8.96
C GLN A 272 -15.77 30.83 -8.86
N LYS A 273 -15.47 30.30 -7.68
CA LYS A 273 -14.18 29.66 -7.38
C LYS A 273 -14.35 28.54 -6.35
N ILE A 274 -13.44 27.59 -6.36
CA ILE A 274 -13.23 26.59 -5.31
C ILE A 274 -11.79 26.69 -4.81
N ALA A 275 -11.57 26.43 -3.53
CA ALA A 275 -10.26 26.45 -2.93
C ALA A 275 -9.63 25.05 -2.91
N ILE A 276 -8.40 24.96 -3.35
CA ILE A 276 -7.56 23.76 -3.21
C ILE A 276 -6.54 24.06 -2.13
N VAL A 277 -6.59 23.29 -1.06
CA VAL A 277 -5.70 23.43 0.11
C VAL A 277 -4.76 22.23 0.16
N GLY A 278 -3.46 22.47 0.19
CA GLY A 278 -2.46 21.43 0.30
C GLY A 278 -1.65 21.54 1.58
N VAL A 279 -1.63 20.49 2.38
CA VAL A 279 -0.78 20.44 3.57
C VAL A 279 0.39 19.48 3.35
N GLU A 280 1.51 19.78 4.00
CA GLU A 280 2.61 18.85 4.16
C GLU A 280 2.18 17.62 4.97
N ASN A 281 3.03 16.58 5.01
CA ASN A 281 2.66 15.35 5.70
C ASN A 281 2.32 15.59 7.18
N TRP A 282 1.12 15.15 7.57
CA TRP A 282 0.66 15.07 8.95
C TRP A 282 0.02 13.71 9.18
N GLY A 283 0.61 12.88 10.05
CA GLY A 283 0.12 11.54 10.32
C GLY A 283 0.31 11.13 11.77
N ASN A 284 -0.56 10.24 12.24
CA ASN A 284 -0.45 9.68 13.58
C ASN A 284 0.69 8.66 13.64
N GLY A 285 1.77 8.98 14.39
CA GLY A 285 2.98 8.18 14.47
C GLY A 285 4.08 8.58 13.47
N PHE A 286 3.85 9.66 12.69
CA PHE A 286 4.83 10.25 11.77
C PHE A 286 5.19 11.67 12.19
N ARG A 287 6.25 12.22 11.59
CA ARG A 287 6.56 13.63 11.76
C ARG A 287 5.44 14.50 11.19
N LYS A 288 5.10 15.56 11.89
CA LYS A 288 3.98 16.44 11.57
C LYS A 288 4.52 17.75 11.04
N TYR A 289 4.64 17.85 9.72
CA TYR A 289 5.03 19.06 9.02
C TYR A 289 3.80 19.88 8.56
N GLY A 290 2.66 19.21 8.41
CA GLY A 290 1.41 19.81 7.94
C GLY A 290 0.85 20.81 8.93
N ASP A 291 0.60 22.03 8.44
CA ASP A 291 -0.03 23.15 9.14
C ASP A 291 -1.28 23.60 8.37
N LEU A 292 -2.44 23.16 8.86
CA LEU A 292 -3.72 23.43 8.21
C LEU A 292 -4.11 24.92 8.31
N SER A 293 -3.77 25.59 9.42
CA SER A 293 -4.05 27.00 9.62
C SER A 293 -3.27 27.85 8.62
N LYS A 294 -1.98 27.60 8.48
CA LYS A 294 -1.14 28.25 7.48
C LYS A 294 -1.62 28.00 6.06
N ALA A 295 -1.94 26.73 5.75
CA ALA A 295 -2.44 26.36 4.42
C ALA A 295 -3.72 27.11 4.04
N SER A 296 -4.51 27.53 5.03
CA SER A 296 -5.83 28.15 4.82
C SER A 296 -5.82 29.68 5.00
N GLU A 297 -4.70 30.32 5.30
CA GLU A 297 -4.63 31.78 5.55
C GLU A 297 -5.19 32.64 4.39
N LYS A 298 -5.06 32.15 3.15
CA LYS A 298 -5.45 32.91 1.94
C LYS A 298 -6.88 32.63 1.47
N ILE A 299 -7.60 31.75 2.15
CA ILE A 299 -8.96 31.34 1.76
C ILE A 299 -9.98 31.74 2.81
N LYS A 300 -11.22 31.88 2.39
CA LYS A 300 -12.32 32.27 3.28
C LYS A 300 -13.01 31.05 3.89
N SER A 301 -13.63 31.25 5.05
CA SER A 301 -14.37 30.18 5.74
C SER A 301 -15.52 29.62 4.90
N GLU A 302 -16.20 30.48 4.15
CA GLU A 302 -17.35 30.16 3.29
C GLU A 302 -16.99 29.52 1.96
N ASP A 303 -15.73 29.51 1.55
CA ASP A 303 -15.31 28.92 0.28
C ASP A 303 -15.55 27.38 0.29
N PHE A 304 -15.94 26.84 -0.86
CA PHE A 304 -15.92 25.38 -1.08
C PHE A 304 -14.46 24.92 -1.16
N LYS A 305 -14.07 23.96 -0.30
CA LYS A 305 -12.68 23.55 -0.09
C LYS A 305 -12.43 22.08 -0.40
N ILE A 306 -11.42 21.83 -1.22
CA ILE A 306 -10.84 20.49 -1.41
C ILE A 306 -9.48 20.47 -0.72
N LEU A 307 -9.31 19.60 0.28
CA LEU A 307 -8.09 19.43 1.03
C LEU A 307 -7.27 18.25 0.48
N LEU A 308 -6.01 18.49 0.16
CA LEU A 308 -5.03 17.46 -0.13
C LEU A 308 -4.23 17.21 1.15
N SER A 309 -4.30 15.99 1.67
CA SER A 309 -3.59 15.58 2.90
C SER A 309 -3.25 14.11 2.84
N HIS A 310 -1.96 13.79 2.81
CA HIS A 310 -1.48 12.44 2.50
C HIS A 310 -2.01 11.35 3.43
N ASP A 311 -1.84 11.49 4.76
CA ASP A 311 -2.25 10.50 5.75
C ASP A 311 -3.72 10.72 6.19
N PRO A 312 -4.63 9.75 6.05
CA PRO A 312 -6.04 9.88 6.42
C PRO A 312 -6.27 10.12 7.92
N THR A 313 -5.28 9.86 8.77
CA THR A 313 -5.41 10.16 10.21
C THR A 313 -5.43 11.66 10.50
N HIS A 314 -4.93 12.50 9.58
CA HIS A 314 -5.09 13.96 9.66
C HIS A 314 -6.57 14.35 9.59
N TRP A 315 -7.31 13.82 8.61
CA TRP A 315 -8.75 14.04 8.52
C TRP A 315 -9.47 13.58 9.78
N GLN A 316 -9.16 12.39 10.27
CA GLN A 316 -9.78 11.82 11.48
C GLN A 316 -9.53 12.66 12.74
N LYS A 317 -8.33 13.25 12.87
CA LYS A 317 -7.90 13.92 14.11
C LYS A 317 -8.09 15.43 14.10
N LYS A 318 -8.12 16.06 12.92
CA LYS A 318 -8.08 17.53 12.79
C LYS A 318 -9.20 18.10 11.90
N VAL A 319 -9.66 17.35 10.90
CA VAL A 319 -10.57 17.90 9.88
C VAL A 319 -12.03 17.57 10.19
N VAL A 320 -12.35 16.32 10.49
CA VAL A 320 -13.76 15.89 10.67
C VAL A 320 -14.49 16.60 11.80
N ASP A 321 -13.79 16.91 12.88
CA ASP A 321 -14.30 17.65 14.05
C ASP A 321 -13.83 19.10 14.11
N GLY A 322 -13.09 19.56 13.08
CA GLY A 322 -12.59 20.92 12.99
C GLY A 322 -13.71 21.96 12.72
N ILE A 323 -13.42 23.22 13.06
CA ILE A 323 -14.34 24.35 12.85
C ILE A 323 -14.52 24.61 11.36
N ASP A 324 -13.41 24.60 10.61
CA ASP A 324 -13.42 24.84 9.17
C ASP A 324 -14.03 23.69 8.40
N ASN A 325 -14.88 24.01 7.42
CA ASN A 325 -15.48 23.02 6.55
C ASN A 325 -14.56 22.75 5.34
N TYR A 326 -14.06 21.53 5.26
CA TYR A 326 -13.40 20.97 4.06
C TYR A 326 -14.35 19.91 3.49
N GLN A 327 -15.05 20.28 2.43
CA GLN A 327 -16.13 19.46 1.84
C GLN A 327 -15.61 18.11 1.34
N LEU A 328 -14.38 18.11 0.75
CA LEU A 328 -13.73 16.92 0.27
C LEU A 328 -12.26 16.91 0.70
N THR A 329 -11.82 15.83 1.32
CA THR A 329 -10.40 15.56 1.61
C THR A 329 -9.93 14.38 0.76
N LEU A 330 -8.75 14.53 0.17
CA LEU A 330 -8.09 13.50 -0.64
C LEU A 330 -6.82 13.04 0.05
N SER A 331 -6.76 11.74 0.35
CA SER A 331 -5.63 11.09 1.05
C SER A 331 -5.14 9.86 0.30
N GLY A 332 -3.91 9.41 0.61
CA GLY A 332 -3.30 8.16 0.14
C GLY A 332 -2.75 7.33 1.29
N HIS A 333 -1.44 7.10 1.31
CA HIS A 333 -0.62 6.59 2.42
C HIS A 333 -0.82 5.11 2.77
N THR A 334 -2.04 4.64 2.82
CA THR A 334 -2.35 3.31 3.36
C THR A 334 -2.07 2.18 2.39
N HIS A 335 -1.95 2.49 1.10
CA HIS A 335 -1.94 1.53 -0.01
C HIS A 335 -3.12 0.54 0.01
N GLY A 336 -4.14 0.80 0.84
CA GLY A 336 -5.16 -0.20 1.16
C GLY A 336 -4.57 -1.48 1.75
N GLY A 337 -3.32 -1.43 2.27
CA GLY A 337 -2.54 -2.55 2.77
C GLY A 337 -2.00 -3.48 1.69
N GLN A 338 -2.19 -3.18 0.41
CA GLN A 338 -1.75 -3.96 -0.79
C GLN A 338 -2.36 -5.37 -0.91
N PHE A 339 -2.67 -6.01 0.23
CA PHE A 339 -3.24 -7.35 0.31
C PHE A 339 -4.55 -7.31 1.09
N GLY A 340 -5.60 -7.91 0.53
CA GLY A 340 -6.90 -7.90 1.18
C GLY A 340 -7.97 -8.58 0.34
N ILE A 341 -9.20 -8.49 0.81
CA ILE A 341 -10.38 -8.98 0.11
C ILE A 341 -11.36 -7.82 0.02
N GLU A 342 -11.71 -7.44 -1.19
CA GLU A 342 -12.72 -6.42 -1.44
C GLU A 342 -13.74 -6.93 -2.46
N ILE A 343 -14.90 -7.33 -1.95
CA ILE A 343 -16.06 -7.73 -2.73
C ILE A 343 -17.13 -6.67 -2.47
N PRO A 344 -17.44 -5.79 -3.45
CA PRO A 344 -18.37 -4.69 -3.26
C PRO A 344 -19.71 -5.15 -2.67
N GLY A 345 -20.15 -4.49 -1.61
CA GLY A 345 -21.40 -4.80 -0.91
C GLY A 345 -21.34 -5.99 0.07
N TYR A 346 -20.26 -6.76 0.12
CA TYR A 346 -20.15 -7.94 0.98
C TYR A 346 -18.98 -7.89 1.96
N ILE A 347 -17.75 -7.79 1.45
CA ILE A 347 -16.54 -7.85 2.28
C ILE A 347 -15.58 -6.77 1.84
N LYS A 348 -15.08 -6.01 2.82
CA LYS A 348 -13.97 -5.06 2.63
C LYS A 348 -13.03 -5.21 3.82
N TRP A 349 -11.95 -5.95 3.62
CA TRP A 349 -10.97 -6.24 4.66
C TRP A 349 -9.54 -6.25 4.13
N SER A 350 -8.64 -5.72 4.93
CA SER A 350 -7.20 -5.78 4.72
C SER A 350 -6.52 -5.72 6.10
N PRO A 351 -5.32 -6.29 6.29
CA PRO A 351 -4.56 -6.15 7.53
C PRO A 351 -4.37 -4.70 7.97
N VAL A 352 -4.30 -3.75 7.04
CA VAL A 352 -4.17 -2.32 7.33
C VAL A 352 -5.38 -1.74 8.07
N SER A 353 -6.55 -2.37 7.98
CA SER A 353 -7.77 -1.97 8.70
C SER A 353 -7.63 -2.09 10.22
N LEU A 354 -6.68 -2.90 10.71
CA LEU A 354 -6.35 -2.98 12.13
C LEU A 354 -5.68 -1.71 12.67
N ARG A 355 -5.06 -0.92 11.78
CA ARG A 355 -4.36 0.32 12.14
C ARG A 355 -5.11 1.58 11.71
N TYR A 356 -5.76 1.55 10.53
CA TYR A 356 -6.43 2.71 9.94
C TYR A 356 -7.93 2.46 9.81
N LYS A 357 -8.75 3.25 10.52
CA LYS A 357 -10.22 3.23 10.41
C LYS A 357 -10.65 3.52 8.96
N TYR A 358 -10.01 4.52 8.34
CA TYR A 358 -10.24 4.94 6.97
C TYR A 358 -9.04 4.54 6.11
N TRP A 359 -9.15 3.42 5.40
CA TRP A 359 -8.00 2.82 4.72
C TRP A 359 -8.10 2.71 3.21
N ALA A 360 -9.28 2.86 2.61
CA ALA A 360 -9.46 2.86 1.14
C ALA A 360 -10.87 3.33 0.73
N GLY A 361 -10.97 4.08 -0.38
CA GLY A 361 -12.24 4.53 -0.98
C GLY A 361 -12.90 5.69 -0.23
N ILE A 362 -14.19 5.89 -0.51
CA ILE A 362 -14.96 7.03 -0.03
C ILE A 362 -15.56 6.78 1.37
N TYR A 363 -15.42 7.77 2.23
CA TYR A 363 -16.09 7.86 3.54
C TYR A 363 -16.82 9.20 3.64
N LYS A 364 -17.90 9.25 4.42
CA LYS A 364 -18.66 10.48 4.72
C LYS A 364 -18.95 10.55 6.22
N GLU A 365 -18.53 11.62 6.87
CA GLU A 365 -18.93 11.98 8.24
C GLU A 365 -19.21 13.48 8.31
N LYS A 366 -20.26 13.87 9.03
CA LYS A 366 -20.64 15.29 9.25
C LYS A 366 -20.70 16.12 7.94
N ASN A 367 -21.27 15.56 6.88
CA ASN A 367 -21.33 16.16 5.52
C ASN A 367 -19.95 16.46 4.88
N ARG A 368 -18.87 15.89 5.40
CA ARG A 368 -17.53 15.97 4.83
C ARG A 368 -17.14 14.63 4.22
N TYR A 369 -16.60 14.67 3.02
CA TYR A 369 -16.11 13.46 2.36
C TYR A 369 -14.60 13.30 2.54
N LEU A 370 -14.18 12.06 2.67
CA LEU A 370 -12.79 11.64 2.58
C LEU A 370 -12.67 10.58 1.49
N ASN A 371 -11.78 10.76 0.52
CA ASN A 371 -11.32 9.65 -0.32
C ASN A 371 -9.91 9.24 0.09
N VAL A 372 -9.73 7.94 0.36
CA VAL A 372 -8.41 7.34 0.60
C VAL A 372 -8.05 6.49 -0.61
N ASN A 373 -7.16 7.02 -1.46
CA ASN A 373 -6.69 6.36 -2.65
C ASN A 373 -5.73 5.22 -2.29
N ARG A 374 -5.84 4.07 -2.96
CA ARG A 374 -5.00 2.89 -2.69
C ARG A 374 -3.58 3.00 -3.26
N GLY A 375 -3.27 4.10 -3.95
CA GLY A 375 -1.98 4.35 -4.57
C GLY A 375 -1.74 3.57 -5.87
N LEU A 376 -0.80 4.05 -6.67
CA LEU A 376 -0.38 3.43 -7.94
C LEU A 376 0.78 2.45 -7.74
N GLY A 377 1.70 2.78 -6.84
CA GLY A 377 2.90 1.99 -6.56
C GLY A 377 2.72 0.88 -5.54
N THR A 378 3.81 0.36 -5.08
CA THR A 378 3.90 -0.62 -3.99
C THR A 378 4.96 -0.19 -2.99
N THR A 379 4.77 -0.53 -1.71
CA THR A 379 5.77 -0.34 -0.66
C THR A 379 6.00 -1.66 0.08
N ALA A 380 7.14 -1.84 0.72
CA ALA A 380 7.54 -3.05 1.46
C ALA A 380 7.53 -4.35 0.63
N VAL A 381 6.39 -4.81 0.12
CA VAL A 381 6.25 -6.01 -0.73
C VAL A 381 5.86 -5.57 -2.15
N PRO A 382 6.54 -6.05 -3.21
CA PRO A 382 6.32 -5.56 -4.58
C PRO A 382 5.11 -6.22 -5.24
N GLY A 383 3.97 -6.27 -4.55
CA GLY A 383 2.78 -6.96 -5.02
C GLY A 383 1.48 -6.38 -4.49
N ARG A 384 0.39 -6.69 -5.21
CA ARG A 384 -0.97 -6.35 -4.81
C ARG A 384 -1.91 -7.51 -5.09
N LEU A 385 -2.76 -7.85 -4.11
CA LEU A 385 -3.72 -8.93 -4.22
C LEU A 385 -5.05 -8.54 -3.57
N GLY A 386 -6.12 -8.49 -4.37
CA GLY A 386 -7.47 -8.11 -3.91
C GLY A 386 -7.63 -6.61 -3.62
N VAL A 387 -6.53 -5.88 -3.48
CA VAL A 387 -6.46 -4.41 -3.34
C VAL A 387 -5.56 -3.87 -4.44
N TRP A 388 -6.18 -3.47 -5.54
CA TRP A 388 -5.47 -3.12 -6.78
C TRP A 388 -4.96 -1.68 -6.78
N PRO A 389 -3.94 -1.33 -7.60
CA PRO A 389 -3.56 0.06 -7.84
C PRO A 389 -4.76 0.85 -8.37
N GLU A 390 -4.88 2.12 -7.97
CA GLU A 390 -6.10 2.89 -8.16
C GLU A 390 -5.83 4.25 -8.81
N ILE A 391 -6.67 4.57 -9.80
CA ILE A 391 -6.93 5.93 -10.28
C ILE A 391 -8.35 6.26 -9.83
N THR A 392 -8.52 7.27 -8.98
CA THR A 392 -9.86 7.70 -8.55
C THR A 392 -10.32 8.88 -9.37
N VAL A 393 -11.53 8.80 -9.92
CA VAL A 393 -12.20 9.90 -10.64
C VAL A 393 -13.42 10.30 -9.84
N ILE A 394 -13.51 11.58 -9.44
CA ILE A 394 -14.63 12.11 -8.69
C ILE A 394 -15.30 13.21 -9.48
N THR A 395 -16.60 13.08 -9.69
CA THR A 395 -17.45 14.14 -10.25
C THR A 395 -18.19 14.82 -9.10
N LEU A 396 -18.02 16.15 -9.00
CA LEU A 396 -18.72 16.96 -8.03
C LEU A 396 -20.10 17.35 -8.60
N LYS A 397 -21.15 17.22 -7.80
CA LYS A 397 -22.52 17.57 -8.15
C LYS A 397 -23.16 18.44 -7.08
N SER A 398 -23.92 19.43 -7.50
CA SER A 398 -24.80 20.19 -6.60
C SER A 398 -26.08 19.41 -6.31
N THR A 399 -26.46 19.32 -5.02
CA THR A 399 -27.76 18.73 -4.63
C THR A 399 -28.95 19.55 -5.17
N ASN A 400 -28.77 20.85 -5.43
CA ASN A 400 -29.81 21.72 -5.94
C ASN A 400 -30.16 21.47 -7.42
N ASN A 401 -29.35 20.66 -8.13
CA ASN A 401 -29.52 20.31 -9.54
C ASN A 401 -29.78 18.79 -9.73
N ALA A 402 -30.05 18.05 -8.68
CA ALA A 402 -30.28 16.60 -8.69
C ALA A 402 -31.76 16.23 -8.78
#